data_8f604fc0e2c897228aadd5046f323f30
#
_entry.id   8f604fc0e2c897228aadd5046f323f30
#
_cell.length_a   1.000
_cell.length_b   1.000
_cell.length_c   1.000
_cell.angle_alpha   90.00
_cell.angle_beta   90.00
_cell.angle_gamma   90.00
#
_symmetry.space_group_name_H-M   'P 1'
#
loop_
_entity.id
_entity.type
_entity.pdbx_description
1 polymer ?
#
loop_
_entity_poly.entity_id
_entity_poly.type
_entity_poly.pdbx_seq_one_letter_code
_entity_poly.pdbx_strand_id
1 'polypeptide(L)'
;YQQANDPSATARRDGYGYRTVVDSMQRYYPDVVFVPSMTVGATDAHQYEQICGTCLRCSPFMAEPEEAASGVHGTNERILVRAYLQGIRVLIDLMEHANL
;
A
#
# COMPACT_ATOMS: atom_id res chain seq x y z
N TYR A 1 0.67 -21.78 -22.49
CA TYR A 1 1.03 -21.71 -21.06
C TYR A 1 1.28 -20.27 -20.67
N GLN A 2 0.42 -19.70 -19.86
CA GLN A 2 0.77 -18.47 -19.17
C GLN A 2 1.81 -18.82 -18.11
N GLN A 3 2.87 -18.07 -18.03
CA GLN A 3 3.87 -18.21 -16.99
C GLN A 3 3.20 -18.01 -15.63
N ALA A 4 3.08 -19.05 -14.84
CA ALA A 4 2.64 -18.96 -13.48
C ALA A 4 3.86 -18.63 -12.60
N ASN A 5 3.75 -17.60 -11.79
CA ASN A 5 4.76 -17.29 -10.78
C ASN A 5 4.39 -17.98 -9.46
N ASP A 6 5.39 -18.39 -8.71
CA ASP A 6 5.19 -18.88 -7.35
C ASP A 6 4.61 -17.77 -6.47
N PRO A 7 3.83 -18.11 -5.43
CA PRO A 7 3.35 -17.13 -4.47
C PRO A 7 4.50 -16.37 -3.82
N SER A 8 4.30 -15.09 -3.59
CA SER A 8 5.24 -14.27 -2.84
C SER A 8 5.34 -14.71 -1.39
N ALA A 9 6.51 -14.51 -0.78
CA ALA A 9 6.69 -14.76 0.64
C ALA A 9 5.80 -13.81 1.47
N THR A 10 5.27 -14.32 2.58
CA THR A 10 4.46 -13.52 3.50
C THR A 10 5.31 -12.43 4.15
N ALA A 11 4.88 -11.18 4.03
CA ALA A 11 5.56 -10.05 4.63
C ALA A 11 5.50 -10.11 6.17
N ARG A 12 6.60 -9.75 6.82
CA ARG A 12 6.71 -9.72 8.28
C ARG A 12 5.98 -8.51 8.85
N ARG A 13 5.21 -8.71 9.93
CA ARG A 13 4.48 -7.66 10.65
C ARG A 13 5.25 -7.09 11.83
N ASP A 14 6.29 -7.76 12.28
CA ASP A 14 7.13 -7.39 13.42
C ASP A 14 8.37 -6.59 13.01
N GLY A 15 8.55 -6.36 11.72
CA GLY A 15 9.69 -5.65 11.16
C GLY A 15 9.58 -4.13 11.19
N TYR A 16 10.72 -3.49 11.04
CA TYR A 16 10.84 -2.03 10.96
C TYR A 16 9.95 -1.43 9.85
N GLY A 17 9.98 -2.02 8.64
CA GLY A 17 9.22 -1.51 7.50
C GLY A 17 7.71 -1.48 7.77
N TYR A 18 7.17 -2.56 8.34
CA TYR A 18 5.75 -2.62 8.68
C TYR A 18 5.37 -1.55 9.70
N ARG A 19 6.15 -1.41 10.77
CA ARG A 19 5.90 -0.40 11.82
C ARG A 19 5.97 1.02 11.25
N THR A 20 6.98 1.31 10.43
CA THR A 20 7.14 2.63 9.81
C THR A 20 5.94 2.98 8.93
N VAL A 21 5.46 2.04 8.11
CA VAL A 21 4.28 2.24 7.27
C VAL A 21 3.04 2.48 8.11
N VAL A 22 2.79 1.64 9.11
CA VAL A 22 1.61 1.76 9.97
C VAL A 22 1.64 3.07 10.75
N ASP A 23 2.78 3.45 11.30
CA ASP A 23 2.92 4.70 12.06
C ASP A 23 2.65 5.93 11.19
N SER A 24 3.21 5.96 9.98
CA SER A 24 2.96 7.04 9.01
C SER A 24 1.48 7.11 8.62
N MET A 25 0.86 5.97 8.36
CA MET A 25 -0.56 5.91 8.03
C MET A 25 -1.43 6.39 9.19
N GLN A 26 -1.15 5.97 10.43
CA GLN A 26 -1.94 6.34 11.60
C GLN A 26 -1.86 7.82 11.94
N ARG A 27 -0.75 8.49 11.64
CA ARG A 27 -0.64 9.94 11.84
C ARG A 27 -1.65 10.73 11.01
N TYR A 28 -2.03 10.23 9.85
CA TYR A 28 -2.96 10.89 8.92
C TYR A 28 -4.36 10.26 8.89
N TYR A 29 -4.47 9.04 9.38
CA TYR A 29 -5.73 8.29 9.48
C TYR A 29 -5.89 7.68 10.87
N PRO A 30 -6.07 8.52 11.92
CA PRO A 30 -6.04 8.07 13.31
C PRO A 30 -7.21 7.12 13.67
N ASP A 31 -8.32 7.20 12.94
CA ASP A 31 -9.51 6.39 13.19
C ASP A 31 -9.55 5.08 12.39
N VAL A 32 -8.51 4.80 11.60
CA VAL A 32 -8.42 3.61 10.76
C VAL A 32 -7.73 2.48 11.51
N VAL A 33 -8.30 1.28 11.43
CA VAL A 33 -7.69 0.05 11.94
C VAL A 33 -6.92 -0.63 10.81
N PHE A 34 -5.64 -0.91 11.04
CA PHE A 34 -4.78 -1.57 10.08
C PHE A 34 -4.81 -3.07 10.29
N VAL A 35 -5.20 -3.80 9.26
CA VAL A 35 -5.22 -5.26 9.29
C VAL A 35 -4.39 -5.82 8.14
N PRO A 36 -3.66 -6.91 8.37
CA PRO A 36 -2.98 -7.61 7.30
C PRO A 36 -3.98 -8.17 6.30
N SER A 37 -3.67 -8.05 5.03
CA SER A 37 -4.49 -8.58 3.96
C SER A 37 -3.60 -9.26 2.91
N MET A 38 -4.23 -10.02 2.04
CA MET A 38 -3.56 -10.68 0.93
C MET A 38 -3.91 -9.96 -0.38
N THR A 39 -2.90 -9.61 -1.15
CA THR A 39 -3.09 -9.11 -2.51
C THR A 39 -3.14 -10.29 -3.46
N VAL A 40 -4.26 -10.46 -4.14
CA VAL A 40 -4.47 -11.56 -5.10
C VAL A 40 -4.03 -11.19 -6.51
N GLY A 41 -3.72 -9.92 -6.76
CA GLY A 41 -3.21 -9.43 -8.05
C GLY A 41 -1.68 -9.38 -8.07
N ALA A 42 -1.13 -9.34 -9.29
CA ALA A 42 0.29 -9.12 -9.49
C ALA A 42 0.67 -7.66 -9.21
N THR A 43 1.86 -7.45 -8.64
CA THR A 43 2.44 -6.13 -8.42
C THR A 43 3.94 -6.17 -8.69
N ASP A 44 4.54 -5.02 -8.93
CA ASP A 44 5.99 -4.90 -9.13
C ASP A 44 6.79 -5.29 -7.88
N ALA A 45 6.15 -5.32 -6.71
CA ALA A 45 6.77 -5.76 -5.46
C ALA A 45 7.41 -7.15 -5.57
N HIS A 46 6.83 -8.04 -6.40
CA HIS A 46 7.40 -9.36 -6.65
C HIS A 46 8.83 -9.30 -7.19
N GLN A 47 9.15 -8.31 -8.00
CA GLN A 47 10.48 -8.14 -8.58
C GLN A 47 11.54 -7.78 -7.53
N TYR A 48 11.14 -7.14 -6.44
CA TYR A 48 12.04 -6.71 -5.37
C TYR A 48 12.27 -7.76 -4.29
N GLU A 49 11.51 -8.85 -4.29
CA GLU A 49 11.61 -9.91 -3.27
C GLU A 49 12.97 -10.61 -3.26
N GLN A 50 13.70 -10.55 -4.37
CA GLN A 50 15.04 -11.12 -4.47
C GLN A 50 16.10 -10.32 -3.71
N ILE A 51 15.86 -9.03 -3.46
CA ILE A 51 16.81 -8.12 -2.83
C ILE A 51 16.28 -7.51 -1.53
N CYS A 52 15.03 -7.75 -1.20
CA CYS A 52 14.39 -7.25 0.01
C CYS A 52 13.86 -8.40 0.86
N GLY A 53 14.19 -8.40 2.15
CA GLY A 53 13.70 -9.41 3.08
C GLY A 53 12.19 -9.33 3.36
N THR A 54 11.58 -8.19 3.06
CA THR A 54 10.14 -7.97 3.21
C THR A 54 9.68 -6.93 2.20
N CYS A 55 8.67 -7.27 1.41
CA CYS A 55 8.01 -6.35 0.49
C CYS A 55 6.57 -6.15 0.94
N LEU A 56 6.26 -4.93 1.35
CA LEU A 56 4.92 -4.55 1.79
C LEU A 56 4.13 -3.96 0.62
N ARG A 57 2.86 -4.32 0.57
CA ARG A 57 1.91 -3.77 -0.39
C ARG A 57 0.89 -2.96 0.38
N CYS A 58 0.89 -1.66 0.18
CA CYS A 58 -0.07 -0.77 0.82
C CYS A 58 -0.40 0.40 -0.12
N SER A 59 -1.57 0.98 0.08
CA SER A 59 -1.96 2.22 -0.60
C SER A 59 -2.28 3.27 0.45
N PRO A 60 -1.63 4.43 0.41
CA PRO A 60 -1.95 5.54 1.30
C PRO A 60 -3.15 6.35 0.80
N PHE A 61 -3.70 6.01 -0.37
CA PHE A 61 -4.82 6.69 -0.98
C PHE A 61 -6.12 5.97 -0.57
N MET A 62 -6.71 6.43 0.53
CA MET A 62 -7.91 5.82 1.09
C MET A 62 -9.13 6.19 0.27
N ALA A 63 -9.82 5.19 -0.26
CA ALA A 63 -11.08 5.41 -0.95
C ALA A 63 -12.20 5.73 0.04
N GLU A 64 -13.02 6.70 -0.30
CA GLU A 64 -14.24 7.02 0.43
C GLU A 64 -15.39 6.11 -0.05
N PRO A 65 -16.44 5.90 0.76
CA PRO A 65 -17.58 5.08 0.35
C PRO A 65 -18.22 5.56 -0.97
N GLU A 66 -18.20 6.86 -1.23
CA GLU A 66 -18.73 7.45 -2.46
C GLU A 66 -17.86 7.12 -3.69
N GLU A 67 -16.64 6.67 -3.48
CA GLU A 67 -15.69 6.26 -4.52
C GLU A 67 -15.72 4.74 -4.77
N ALA A 68 -16.68 4.00 -4.22
CA ALA A 68 -16.77 2.55 -4.39
C ALA A 68 -16.77 2.12 -5.88
N ALA A 69 -17.12 3.02 -6.77
CA ALA A 69 -17.06 2.86 -8.22
C ALA A 69 -15.94 3.68 -8.85
N SER A 70 -14.74 3.66 -8.28
CA SER A 70 -13.57 4.42 -8.80
C SER A 70 -13.17 4.01 -10.23
N GLY A 71 -13.62 2.85 -10.70
CA GLY A 71 -13.33 2.38 -12.04
C GLY A 71 -11.90 1.92 -12.25
N VAL A 72 -11.25 1.37 -11.23
CA VAL A 72 -9.89 0.84 -11.32
C VAL A 72 -9.76 -0.11 -12.51
N HIS A 73 -8.75 0.12 -13.33
CA HIS A 73 -8.52 -0.56 -14.62
C HIS A 73 -9.64 -0.39 -15.66
N GLY A 74 -10.52 0.58 -15.45
CA GLY A 74 -11.65 0.82 -16.33
C GLY A 74 -11.70 2.24 -16.90
N THR A 75 -12.76 2.51 -17.65
CA THR A 75 -13.07 3.83 -18.18
C THR A 75 -13.50 4.75 -17.03
N ASN A 76 -13.06 6.02 -17.07
CA ASN A 76 -13.33 7.01 -16.03
C ASN A 76 -12.76 6.65 -14.65
N GLU A 77 -11.65 5.95 -14.60
CA GLU A 77 -10.93 5.75 -13.35
C GLU A 77 -10.63 7.10 -12.69
N ARG A 78 -10.96 7.21 -11.41
CA ARG A 78 -10.87 8.48 -10.70
C ARG A 78 -10.60 8.28 -9.22
N ILE A 79 -10.06 9.32 -8.62
CA ILE A 79 -9.85 9.43 -7.18
C ILE A 79 -10.27 10.83 -6.72
N LEU A 80 -10.79 10.95 -5.51
CA LEU A 80 -11.07 12.26 -4.92
C LEU A 80 -9.77 13.03 -4.69
N VAL A 81 -9.77 14.31 -5.03
CA VAL A 81 -8.60 15.18 -4.84
C VAL A 81 -8.13 15.18 -3.39
N ARG A 82 -9.04 15.24 -2.42
CA ARG A 82 -8.69 15.19 -0.99
C ARG A 82 -7.99 13.88 -0.60
N ALA A 83 -8.45 12.74 -1.13
CA ALA A 83 -7.82 11.44 -0.88
C ALA A 83 -6.42 11.38 -1.49
N TYR A 84 -6.26 11.89 -2.69
CA TYR A 84 -4.97 11.99 -3.36
C TYR A 84 -3.98 12.85 -2.58
N LEU A 85 -4.39 14.05 -2.16
CA LEU A 85 -3.54 14.94 -1.37
C LEU A 85 -3.15 14.34 -0.02
N GLN A 86 -4.09 13.66 0.64
CA GLN A 86 -3.80 12.99 1.91
C GLN A 86 -2.81 11.84 1.72
N GLY A 87 -2.94 11.07 0.66
CA GLY A 87 -1.99 10.02 0.33
C GLY A 87 -0.58 10.55 0.07
N ILE A 88 -0.46 11.70 -0.61
CA ILE A 88 0.83 12.39 -0.80
C ILE A 88 1.46 12.76 0.55
N ARG A 89 0.68 13.29 1.49
CA ARG A 89 1.19 13.63 2.83
C ARG A 89 1.73 12.40 3.56
N VAL A 90 1.03 11.28 3.48
CA VAL A 90 1.50 10.01 4.05
C VAL A 90 2.84 9.58 3.42
N LEU A 91 2.95 9.68 2.10
CA LEU A 91 4.19 9.31 1.39
C LEU A 91 5.37 10.21 1.79
N ILE A 92 5.14 11.53 1.93
CA ILE A 92 6.18 12.45 2.40
C ILE A 92 6.63 12.05 3.81
N ASP A 93 5.68 11.85 4.72
CA ASP A 93 5.96 11.45 6.10
C ASP A 93 6.73 10.12 6.16
N LEU A 94 6.31 9.16 5.33
CA LEU A 94 6.98 7.87 5.23
C LEU A 94 8.43 8.02 4.77
N MET A 95 8.68 8.84 3.75
CA MET A 95 10.04 9.10 3.25
C MET A 95 10.91 9.81 4.30
N GLU A 96 10.35 10.74 5.04
CA GLU A 96 11.07 11.46 6.11
C GLU A 96 11.44 10.55 7.28
N HIS A 97 10.61 9.55 7.59
CA HIS A 97 10.84 8.62 8.70
C HIS A 97 11.49 7.30 8.26
N ALA A 98 11.59 7.04 6.96
CA ALA A 98 12.32 5.90 6.46
C ALA A 98 13.82 6.12 6.71
N ASN A 99 14.39 5.24 7.52
CA ASN A 99 15.82 5.29 7.84
C ASN A 99 16.59 4.54 6.75
N LEU A 100 16.90 5.26 5.71
CA LEU A 100 17.66 4.76 4.56
C LEU A 100 19.15 4.83 4.82
#